data_cfd038aedb2f1969d4e7475743adc778
#
_entry.id   cfd038aedb2f1969d4e7475743adc778
#
_cell.length_a   1.000
_cell.length_b   1.000
_cell.length_c   1.000
_cell.angle_alpha   90.00
_cell.angle_beta   90.00
_cell.angle_gamma   90.00
#
_symmetry.space_group_name_H-M   'P 1'
#
loop_
_entity.id
_entity.type
_entity.pdbx_description
1 polymer ?
#
loop_
_entity_poly.entity_id
_entity_poly.type
_entity_poly.pdbx_seq_one_letter_code
_entity_poly.pdbx_strand_id
1 'polypeptide(L)'
;MADTKYIFVTGGVASSLGKGIIASSIAKLLQARGYNITIQKFDPYINIDPGTLNPYEHGECYVTDDGQETDLDLGHYERFTGIKTTRYNNFTTGRIYQSVIEKERRGDYLGKTIQVIPHITDEIKRDMLYLGKKGGYDFVITEIGGTIGDIESLPFVEAIRQLKWELGRNAVCIHLTYVPYLAAAGELKTKPTQHSVKELQSEGIQPDILVLRTEHPLSAGLCKKVANFCNVSPDAVFQSPDMPSIYQVPVCMQDQGIDRVILEKLGLPVGETPSLGPWRAFLDRRANATEELHIGLVGKYDLQDAYKSIIEALQQAGVYNDRKVRCHFINAENITRENVGKMLEGMAGYVICPGFGQRGTEGKLIATQYCRENDLPTFGICLGMQMMVIEFARNVLGYTDANSTELNSKTTHNVIDIMEEQKNITNMGGTMRLGGYECDVRNGSHTHSIYGTSTIRERHRHRYEFNSDYIKEFEKAGMQCVGTNPESGLIEIVEIPGKKWFIGTQFHPEYSSTVLHPHPLFLDFVKTAISTQGE
;
A
#
# COMPACT_ATOMS: atom_id res chain seq x y z
N MET A 1 0.62 12.90 30.78
CA MET A 1 1.07 12.49 29.44
C MET A 1 1.30 13.77 28.66
N ALA A 2 2.37 13.87 27.88
CA ALA A 2 2.55 15.01 26.98
C ALA A 2 1.38 15.03 25.98
N ASP A 3 0.89 16.24 25.62
CA ASP A 3 -0.20 16.37 24.66
C ASP A 3 0.26 15.89 23.28
N THR A 4 -0.51 15.01 22.63
CA THR A 4 -0.27 14.55 21.26
C THR A 4 -0.17 15.75 20.30
N LYS A 5 0.82 15.73 19.41
CA LYS A 5 1.03 16.73 18.37
C LYS A 5 0.42 16.26 17.05
N TYR A 6 -0.16 17.20 16.31
CA TYR A 6 -0.85 16.93 15.04
C TYR A 6 -0.15 17.62 13.88
N ILE A 7 0.10 16.88 12.83
CA ILE A 7 0.71 17.39 11.58
C ILE A 7 -0.28 17.15 10.46
N PHE A 8 -0.81 18.22 9.87
CA PHE A 8 -1.70 18.15 8.72
C PHE A 8 -0.89 18.34 7.43
N VAL A 9 -0.95 17.37 6.52
CA VAL A 9 -0.28 17.41 5.22
C VAL A 9 -1.33 17.64 4.15
N THR A 10 -1.30 18.81 3.54
CA THR A 10 -2.20 19.20 2.44
C THR A 10 -1.40 19.34 1.14
N GLY A 11 -2.06 19.35 0.00
CA GLY A 11 -1.41 19.57 -1.28
C GLY A 11 -2.25 20.37 -2.25
N GLY A 12 -1.58 21.04 -3.17
CA GLY A 12 -2.24 21.82 -4.20
C GLY A 12 -1.50 21.77 -5.54
N VAL A 13 -2.02 22.46 -6.54
CA VAL A 13 -1.59 22.50 -7.94
C VAL A 13 -2.01 21.26 -8.74
N ALA A 14 -1.68 20.06 -8.29
CA ALA A 14 -2.02 18.81 -8.99
C ALA A 14 -2.13 17.64 -8.00
N SER A 15 -2.82 16.57 -8.42
CA SER A 15 -2.78 15.28 -7.75
C SER A 15 -1.41 14.60 -7.93
N SER A 16 -1.17 13.52 -7.19
CA SER A 16 0.05 12.69 -7.31
C SER A 16 1.39 13.41 -7.08
N LEU A 17 1.39 14.52 -6.34
CA LEU A 17 2.62 15.24 -5.97
C LEU A 17 3.48 14.49 -4.93
N GLY A 18 2.97 13.41 -4.34
CA GLY A 18 3.70 12.62 -3.35
C GLY A 18 3.45 13.05 -1.90
N LYS A 19 2.23 13.53 -1.56
CA LYS A 19 1.84 13.82 -0.17
C LYS A 19 2.10 12.63 0.76
N GLY A 20 1.71 11.41 0.36
CA GLY A 20 1.93 10.19 1.13
C GLY A 20 3.41 9.89 1.39
N ILE A 21 4.27 10.14 0.40
CA ILE A 21 5.72 9.97 0.55
C ILE A 21 6.30 11.01 1.50
N ILE A 22 5.85 12.27 1.44
CA ILE A 22 6.29 13.31 2.38
C ILE A 22 5.80 12.99 3.80
N ALA A 23 4.52 12.61 3.97
CA ALA A 23 3.97 12.20 5.26
C ALA A 23 4.75 11.01 5.86
N SER A 24 5.01 9.97 5.06
CA SER A 24 5.81 8.80 5.45
C SER A 24 7.25 9.17 5.81
N SER A 25 7.85 10.10 5.05
CA SER A 25 9.21 10.59 5.31
C SER A 25 9.30 11.33 6.64
N ILE A 26 8.37 12.25 6.90
CA ILE A 26 8.27 12.97 8.17
C ILE A 26 8.06 11.99 9.33
N ALA A 27 7.16 11.02 9.16
CA ALA A 27 6.93 9.97 10.15
C ALA A 27 8.21 9.19 10.46
N LYS A 28 8.95 8.79 9.42
CA LYS A 28 10.24 8.10 9.58
C LYS A 28 11.26 8.92 10.33
N LEU A 29 11.36 10.21 10.06
CA LEU A 29 12.27 11.12 10.74
C LEU A 29 11.91 11.32 12.22
N LEU A 30 10.61 11.51 12.52
CA LEU A 30 10.14 11.63 13.90
C LEU A 30 10.32 10.31 14.68
N GLN A 31 10.06 9.16 14.02
CA GLN A 31 10.34 7.84 14.59
C GLN A 31 11.85 7.66 14.91
N ALA A 32 12.73 8.13 14.04
CA ALA A 32 14.17 8.08 14.28
C ALA A 32 14.61 8.97 15.47
N ARG A 33 13.85 10.00 15.79
CA ARG A 33 14.02 10.83 16.99
C ARG A 33 13.46 10.19 18.27
N GLY A 34 12.90 8.98 18.18
CA GLY A 34 12.36 8.23 19.32
C GLY A 34 10.89 8.53 19.64
N TYR A 35 10.19 9.29 18.80
CA TYR A 35 8.76 9.54 18.99
C TYR A 35 7.90 8.38 18.49
N ASN A 36 6.83 8.10 19.23
CA ASN A 36 5.79 7.18 18.80
C ASN A 36 4.80 7.91 17.88
N ILE A 37 4.66 7.43 16.65
CA ILE A 37 3.91 8.12 15.60
C ILE A 37 2.84 7.24 14.99
N THR A 38 1.82 7.86 14.42
CA THR A 38 0.89 7.21 13.48
C THR A 38 0.55 8.14 12.34
N ILE A 39 0.11 7.57 11.21
CA ILE A 39 -0.27 8.31 10.01
C ILE A 39 -1.72 7.99 9.67
N GLN A 40 -2.51 9.01 9.32
CA GLN A 40 -3.89 8.88 8.85
C GLN A 40 -4.03 9.45 7.44
N LYS A 41 -4.96 8.90 6.66
CA LYS A 41 -5.37 9.46 5.38
C LYS A 41 -6.86 9.75 5.36
N PHE A 42 -7.22 10.90 4.82
CA PHE A 42 -8.60 11.32 4.59
C PHE A 42 -8.80 11.56 3.09
N ASP A 43 -9.59 10.70 2.47
CA ASP A 43 -9.84 10.70 1.02
C ASP A 43 -11.16 11.38 0.68
N PRO A 44 -11.18 12.36 -0.24
CA PRO A 44 -12.37 13.17 -0.51
C PRO A 44 -13.44 12.50 -1.38
N TYR A 45 -13.24 11.26 -1.85
CA TYR A 45 -14.24 10.58 -2.66
C TYR A 45 -15.42 10.05 -1.82
N ILE A 46 -16.58 9.87 -2.48
CA ILE A 46 -17.86 9.47 -1.87
C ILE A 46 -17.94 7.95 -1.60
N ASN A 47 -17.06 7.14 -2.16
CA ASN A 47 -17.03 5.72 -1.85
C ASN A 47 -16.78 5.51 -0.35
N ILE A 48 -17.42 4.52 0.24
CA ILE A 48 -17.25 4.20 1.68
C ILE A 48 -15.85 3.66 1.94
N ASP A 49 -15.35 2.84 1.02
CA ASP A 49 -13.98 2.31 0.97
C ASP A 49 -13.57 2.06 -0.49
N PRO A 50 -12.29 1.78 -0.77
CA PRO A 50 -11.83 1.51 -2.13
C PRO A 50 -12.03 0.07 -2.60
N GLY A 51 -12.66 -0.80 -1.82
CA GLY A 51 -12.77 -2.24 -2.10
C GLY A 51 -13.42 -2.59 -3.43
N THR A 52 -14.33 -1.72 -3.93
CA THR A 52 -15.02 -1.89 -5.21
C THR A 52 -14.47 -0.99 -6.33
N LEU A 53 -13.44 -0.19 -6.04
CA LEU A 53 -12.87 0.72 -7.03
C LEU A 53 -12.05 -0.03 -8.09
N ASN A 54 -12.00 0.56 -9.29
CA ASN A 54 -11.20 0.03 -10.39
C ASN A 54 -9.71 0.29 -10.15
N PRO A 55 -8.85 -0.76 -10.11
CA PRO A 55 -7.41 -0.58 -9.94
C PRO A 55 -6.72 0.29 -11.01
N TYR A 56 -7.30 0.45 -12.19
CA TYR A 56 -6.81 1.38 -13.20
C TYR A 56 -6.95 2.86 -12.81
N GLU A 57 -7.92 3.19 -11.96
CA GLU A 57 -8.18 4.57 -11.53
C GLU A 57 -7.54 4.90 -10.18
N HIS A 58 -7.51 3.92 -9.26
CA HIS A 58 -7.13 4.13 -7.87
C HIS A 58 -5.93 3.31 -7.40
N GLY A 59 -5.37 2.44 -8.26
CA GLY A 59 -4.31 1.51 -7.88
C GLY A 59 -4.82 0.33 -7.06
N GLU A 60 -3.91 -0.32 -6.33
CA GLU A 60 -4.26 -1.45 -5.47
C GLU A 60 -5.11 -1.02 -4.28
N CYS A 61 -6.04 -1.89 -3.89
CA CYS A 61 -6.71 -1.76 -2.61
C CYS A 61 -5.84 -2.41 -1.53
N TYR A 62 -5.34 -1.60 -0.60
CA TYR A 62 -4.53 -2.06 0.52
C TYR A 62 -5.41 -2.49 1.69
N VAL A 63 -5.03 -3.52 2.44
CA VAL A 63 -5.81 -4.02 3.58
C VAL A 63 -5.03 -3.88 4.87
N THR A 64 -5.66 -3.27 5.88
CA THR A 64 -5.11 -3.13 7.23
C THR A 64 -5.12 -4.45 8.00
N ASP A 65 -4.35 -4.56 9.09
CA ASP A 65 -4.31 -5.78 9.92
C ASP A 65 -5.68 -6.13 10.54
N ASP A 66 -6.53 -5.12 10.82
CA ASP A 66 -7.89 -5.30 11.36
C ASP A 66 -8.99 -5.37 10.30
N GLY A 67 -8.62 -5.54 9.02
CA GLY A 67 -9.54 -5.89 7.94
C GLY A 67 -10.27 -4.73 7.27
N GLN A 68 -9.72 -3.51 7.30
CA GLN A 68 -10.26 -2.41 6.51
C GLN A 68 -9.61 -2.37 5.13
N GLU A 69 -10.42 -2.30 4.08
CA GLU A 69 -9.99 -1.94 2.72
C GLU A 69 -9.68 -0.45 2.67
N THR A 70 -8.50 -0.09 2.17
CA THR A 70 -7.97 1.28 2.22
C THR A 70 -7.23 1.64 0.94
N ASP A 71 -6.90 2.93 0.82
CA ASP A 71 -6.08 3.46 -0.26
C ASP A 71 -4.63 2.91 -0.20
N LEU A 72 -3.98 2.86 -1.35
CA LEU A 72 -2.62 2.35 -1.53
C LEU A 72 -1.54 3.11 -0.71
N ASP A 73 -1.81 4.36 -0.34
CA ASP A 73 -0.86 5.17 0.43
C ASP A 73 -0.61 4.59 1.83
N LEU A 74 -1.57 3.84 2.41
CA LEU A 74 -1.33 3.14 3.67
C LEU A 74 -0.20 2.12 3.55
N GLY A 75 -0.05 1.50 2.39
CA GLY A 75 1.10 0.67 2.08
C GLY A 75 2.43 1.44 2.16
N HIS A 76 2.48 2.69 1.67
CA HIS A 76 3.65 3.54 1.84
C HIS A 76 3.93 3.85 3.31
N TYR A 77 2.89 4.15 4.10
CA TYR A 77 3.05 4.43 5.54
C TYR A 77 3.70 3.25 6.27
N GLU A 78 3.19 2.05 6.04
CA GLU A 78 3.72 0.84 6.66
C GLU A 78 5.13 0.49 6.15
N ARG A 79 5.39 0.59 4.84
CA ARG A 79 6.72 0.31 4.26
C ARG A 79 7.82 1.21 4.82
N PHE A 80 7.52 2.49 5.06
CA PHE A 80 8.48 3.45 5.59
C PHE A 80 8.72 3.30 7.09
N THR A 81 7.66 3.07 7.85
CA THR A 81 7.69 3.14 9.31
C THR A 81 7.76 1.77 10.00
N GLY A 82 7.29 0.72 9.34
CA GLY A 82 7.11 -0.60 9.95
C GLY A 82 5.92 -0.67 10.93
N ILE A 83 5.08 0.37 10.98
CA ILE A 83 3.91 0.43 11.86
C ILE A 83 2.73 -0.20 11.14
N LYS A 84 1.99 -1.08 11.82
CA LYS A 84 0.73 -1.61 11.30
C LYS A 84 -0.36 -0.57 11.41
N THR A 85 -1.09 -0.36 10.31
CA THR A 85 -2.26 0.52 10.25
C THR A 85 -3.54 -0.24 10.59
N THR A 86 -4.56 0.50 10.97
CA THR A 86 -5.89 0.01 11.35
C THR A 86 -6.97 0.79 10.62
N ARG A 87 -8.23 0.38 10.77
CA ARG A 87 -9.40 1.11 10.23
C ARG A 87 -9.50 2.59 10.64
N TYR A 88 -8.76 2.98 11.66
CA TYR A 88 -8.70 4.38 12.12
C TYR A 88 -7.61 5.20 11.44
N ASN A 89 -6.89 4.59 10.51
CA ASN A 89 -5.85 5.27 9.74
C ASN A 89 -6.31 5.69 8.33
N ASN A 90 -7.54 5.30 7.91
CA ASN A 90 -8.11 5.77 6.65
C ASN A 90 -9.60 6.08 6.79
N PHE A 91 -10.00 7.25 6.32
CA PHE A 91 -11.37 7.72 6.27
C PHE A 91 -11.68 8.31 4.90
N THR A 92 -12.88 8.04 4.39
CA THR A 92 -13.39 8.61 3.16
C THR A 92 -14.54 9.58 3.45
N THR A 93 -14.83 10.49 2.56
CA THR A 93 -16.03 11.32 2.65
C THR A 93 -17.28 10.46 2.79
N GLY A 94 -17.39 9.38 2.00
CA GLY A 94 -18.55 8.47 2.06
C GLY A 94 -18.75 7.86 3.45
N ARG A 95 -17.69 7.36 4.07
CA ARG A 95 -17.77 6.79 5.43
C ARG A 95 -18.19 7.81 6.48
N ILE A 96 -17.68 9.05 6.38
CA ILE A 96 -18.03 10.14 7.32
C ILE A 96 -19.51 10.53 7.16
N TYR A 97 -19.96 10.76 5.91
CA TYR A 97 -21.34 11.12 5.64
C TYR A 97 -22.30 10.00 6.02
N GLN A 98 -21.96 8.74 5.74
CA GLN A 98 -22.76 7.59 6.17
C GLN A 98 -22.94 7.59 7.69
N SER A 99 -21.86 7.78 8.47
CA SER A 99 -21.91 7.84 9.94
C SER A 99 -22.88 8.92 10.42
N VAL A 100 -22.80 10.12 9.83
CA VAL A 100 -23.69 11.24 10.21
C VAL A 100 -25.15 10.97 9.83
N ILE A 101 -25.40 10.42 8.63
CA ILE A 101 -26.75 10.07 8.16
C ILE A 101 -27.34 8.98 9.05
N GLU A 102 -26.59 7.95 9.41
CA GLU A 102 -27.04 6.88 10.29
C GLU A 102 -27.40 7.40 11.70
N LYS A 103 -26.61 8.34 12.24
CA LYS A 103 -26.90 9.02 13.51
C LYS A 103 -28.19 9.85 13.42
N GLU A 104 -28.39 10.56 12.30
CA GLU A 104 -29.62 11.32 12.06
C GLU A 104 -30.83 10.37 12.04
N ARG A 105 -30.74 9.25 11.28
CA ARG A 105 -31.83 8.26 11.19
C ARG A 105 -32.17 7.59 12.52
N ARG A 106 -31.20 7.42 13.41
CA ARG A 106 -31.42 6.93 14.78
C ARG A 106 -31.99 7.96 15.73
N GLY A 107 -32.02 9.25 15.34
CA GLY A 107 -32.50 10.35 16.19
C GLY A 107 -31.46 10.93 17.16
N ASP A 108 -30.18 10.62 16.99
CA ASP A 108 -29.09 11.03 17.90
C ASP A 108 -28.96 12.57 17.98
N TYR A 109 -29.45 13.30 16.98
CA TYR A 109 -29.41 14.75 16.93
C TYR A 109 -30.67 15.46 17.47
N LEU A 110 -31.62 14.71 18.03
CA LEU A 110 -32.80 15.22 18.70
C LEU A 110 -33.62 16.25 17.87
N GLY A 111 -33.78 16.00 16.58
CA GLY A 111 -34.57 16.84 15.66
C GLY A 111 -33.88 18.11 15.16
N LYS A 112 -32.57 18.26 15.40
CA LYS A 112 -31.80 19.39 14.85
C LYS A 112 -31.66 19.26 13.32
N THR A 113 -31.59 20.40 12.61
CA THR A 113 -31.19 20.45 11.22
C THR A 113 -29.70 20.08 11.10
N ILE A 114 -29.39 19.06 10.32
CA ILE A 114 -28.02 18.58 10.11
C ILE A 114 -27.40 19.34 8.93
N GLN A 115 -26.19 19.87 9.16
CA GLN A 115 -25.45 20.70 8.20
C GLN A 115 -24.00 20.23 8.11
N VAL A 116 -23.27 20.63 7.06
CA VAL A 116 -21.84 20.33 6.93
C VAL A 116 -21.08 20.89 8.14
N ILE A 117 -21.33 22.16 8.48
CA ILE A 117 -20.85 22.78 9.72
C ILE A 117 -22.05 22.92 10.67
N PRO A 118 -21.99 22.36 11.91
CA PRO A 118 -20.84 21.68 12.50
C PRO A 118 -20.83 20.16 12.35
N HIS A 119 -21.89 19.49 11.86
CA HIS A 119 -22.09 18.06 12.09
C HIS A 119 -21.08 17.17 11.32
N ILE A 120 -20.83 17.46 10.04
CA ILE A 120 -19.81 16.75 9.26
C ILE A 120 -18.41 17.12 9.74
N THR A 121 -18.15 18.41 9.97
CA THR A 121 -16.83 18.86 10.44
C THR A 121 -16.49 18.33 11.83
N ASP A 122 -17.46 18.21 12.74
CA ASP A 122 -17.25 17.63 14.07
C ASP A 122 -16.96 16.11 13.98
N GLU A 123 -17.62 15.40 13.05
CA GLU A 123 -17.33 13.99 12.78
C GLU A 123 -15.90 13.82 12.26
N ILE A 124 -15.48 14.64 11.29
CA ILE A 124 -14.12 14.65 10.75
C ILE A 124 -13.10 14.93 11.86
N LYS A 125 -13.32 15.99 12.65
CA LYS A 125 -12.43 16.35 13.78
C LYS A 125 -12.33 15.24 14.81
N ARG A 126 -13.46 14.59 15.14
CA ARG A 126 -13.48 13.45 16.06
C ARG A 126 -12.56 12.35 15.56
N ASP A 127 -12.65 12.01 14.27
CA ASP A 127 -11.88 10.92 13.68
C ASP A 127 -10.39 11.30 13.52
N MET A 128 -10.06 12.54 13.14
CA MET A 128 -8.69 13.06 13.13
C MET A 128 -8.00 13.00 14.50
N LEU A 129 -8.76 13.25 15.56
CA LEU A 129 -8.25 13.26 16.92
C LEU A 129 -8.29 11.89 17.61
N TYR A 130 -9.00 10.92 17.03
CA TYR A 130 -9.29 9.64 17.71
C TYR A 130 -8.03 8.90 18.15
N LEU A 131 -7.06 8.72 17.25
CA LEU A 131 -5.83 7.97 17.55
C LEU A 131 -4.98 8.67 18.63
N GLY A 132 -4.88 9.99 18.58
CA GLY A 132 -4.20 10.76 19.61
C GLY A 132 -4.88 10.66 20.97
N LYS A 133 -6.23 10.72 21.01
CA LYS A 133 -7.03 10.60 22.24
C LYS A 133 -7.02 9.18 22.80
N LYS A 134 -7.00 8.15 21.94
CA LYS A 134 -6.89 6.73 22.36
C LYS A 134 -5.58 6.48 23.10
N GLY A 135 -4.55 7.28 22.80
CA GLY A 135 -3.30 7.34 23.54
C GLY A 135 -2.19 6.48 22.94
N GLY A 136 -0.99 6.79 23.39
CA GLY A 136 0.22 6.08 22.99
C GLY A 136 0.99 6.73 21.85
N TYR A 137 0.44 7.76 21.19
CA TYR A 137 1.14 8.46 20.11
C TYR A 137 1.57 9.87 20.53
N ASP A 138 2.84 10.19 20.29
CA ASP A 138 3.37 11.54 20.44
C ASP A 138 2.95 12.42 19.26
N PHE A 139 2.85 11.81 18.05
CA PHE A 139 2.45 12.49 16.83
C PHE A 139 1.38 11.71 16.07
N VAL A 140 0.38 12.44 15.58
CA VAL A 140 -0.57 11.99 14.56
C VAL A 140 -0.35 12.83 13.31
N ILE A 141 0.04 12.20 12.23
CA ILE A 141 0.24 12.82 10.91
C ILE A 141 -1.00 12.53 10.08
N THR A 142 -1.68 13.56 9.61
CA THR A 142 -2.91 13.43 8.83
C THR A 142 -2.69 13.96 7.42
N GLU A 143 -2.71 13.07 6.44
CA GLU A 143 -2.68 13.42 5.02
C GLU A 143 -4.10 13.65 4.51
N ILE A 144 -4.29 14.76 3.79
CA ILE A 144 -5.54 15.06 3.10
C ILE A 144 -5.40 14.73 1.61
N GLY A 145 -6.23 13.80 1.15
CA GLY A 145 -6.37 13.45 -0.25
C GLY A 145 -6.92 14.62 -1.10
N GLY A 146 -6.80 14.50 -2.41
CA GLY A 146 -7.23 15.53 -3.33
C GLY A 146 -6.31 16.75 -3.37
N THR A 147 -6.81 17.84 -3.94
CA THR A 147 -6.09 19.08 -4.16
C THR A 147 -6.84 20.22 -3.46
N ILE A 148 -6.11 21.14 -2.83
CA ILE A 148 -6.72 22.33 -2.23
C ILE A 148 -7.39 23.15 -3.33
N GLY A 149 -8.65 23.55 -3.10
CA GLY A 149 -9.54 24.19 -4.08
C GLY A 149 -10.57 23.25 -4.70
N ASP A 150 -10.39 21.92 -4.57
CA ASP A 150 -11.40 20.95 -5.01
C ASP A 150 -12.59 20.95 -4.04
N ILE A 151 -13.81 20.96 -4.58
CA ILE A 151 -15.06 20.99 -3.81
C ILE A 151 -15.13 19.85 -2.81
N GLU A 152 -14.68 18.67 -3.22
CA GLU A 152 -14.72 17.44 -2.45
C GLU A 152 -13.87 17.53 -1.16
N SER A 153 -12.79 18.32 -1.19
CA SER A 153 -11.85 18.47 -0.08
C SER A 153 -12.29 19.51 0.96
N LEU A 154 -13.22 20.40 0.63
CA LEU A 154 -13.60 21.53 1.47
C LEU A 154 -14.02 21.15 2.90
N PRO A 155 -14.82 20.11 3.18
CA PRO A 155 -15.17 19.73 4.56
C PRO A 155 -13.95 19.33 5.40
N PHE A 156 -12.94 18.70 4.79
CA PHE A 156 -11.69 18.33 5.48
C PHE A 156 -10.84 19.56 5.76
N VAL A 157 -10.74 20.47 4.79
CA VAL A 157 -10.00 21.74 4.95
C VAL A 157 -10.61 22.58 6.07
N GLU A 158 -11.95 22.70 6.09
CA GLU A 158 -12.67 23.42 7.15
C GLU A 158 -12.44 22.77 8.52
N ALA A 159 -12.45 21.43 8.62
CA ALA A 159 -12.15 20.72 9.86
C ALA A 159 -10.72 21.01 10.34
N ILE A 160 -9.72 21.03 9.45
CA ILE A 160 -8.34 21.39 9.79
C ILE A 160 -8.24 22.84 10.26
N ARG A 161 -8.94 23.76 9.58
CA ARG A 161 -8.98 25.17 9.99
C ARG A 161 -9.46 25.32 11.44
N GLN A 162 -10.54 24.60 11.78
CA GLN A 162 -11.06 24.58 13.15
C GLN A 162 -10.06 23.92 14.11
N LEU A 163 -9.49 22.76 13.76
CA LEU A 163 -8.53 22.06 14.61
C LEU A 163 -7.24 22.86 14.85
N LYS A 164 -6.73 23.56 13.84
CA LYS A 164 -5.57 24.44 14.05
C LYS A 164 -5.85 25.54 15.08
N TRP A 165 -7.06 26.08 15.09
CA TRP A 165 -7.49 27.02 16.10
C TRP A 165 -7.60 26.36 17.48
N GLU A 166 -8.28 25.23 17.58
CA GLU A 166 -8.54 24.52 18.84
C GLU A 166 -7.25 23.97 19.49
N LEU A 167 -6.34 23.42 18.69
CA LEU A 167 -5.09 22.80 19.14
C LEU A 167 -3.95 23.81 19.35
N GLY A 168 -4.04 24.97 18.73
CA GLY A 168 -3.04 26.04 18.85
C GLY A 168 -1.64 25.55 18.51
N ARG A 169 -0.71 25.61 19.47
CA ARG A 169 0.70 25.18 19.28
C ARG A 169 0.89 23.67 19.15
N ASN A 170 -0.16 22.87 19.32
CA ASN A 170 -0.07 21.41 19.17
C ASN A 170 -0.35 20.94 17.72
N ALA A 171 -0.54 21.87 16.78
CA ALA A 171 -0.83 21.56 15.40
C ALA A 171 -0.01 22.39 14.42
N VAL A 172 0.55 21.73 13.39
CA VAL A 172 1.21 22.37 12.25
C VAL A 172 0.57 21.92 10.94
N CYS A 173 0.54 22.81 9.94
CA CYS A 173 0.12 22.51 8.59
C CYS A 173 1.32 22.58 7.64
N ILE A 174 1.57 21.48 6.96
CA ILE A 174 2.58 21.34 5.90
C ILE A 174 1.83 21.31 4.57
N HIS A 175 2.20 22.22 3.67
CA HIS A 175 1.57 22.30 2.36
C HIS A 175 2.55 21.94 1.26
N LEU A 176 2.24 20.88 0.52
CA LEU A 176 3.01 20.41 -0.62
C LEU A 176 2.50 21.08 -1.89
N THR A 177 3.40 21.70 -2.64
CA THR A 177 3.08 22.38 -3.91
C THR A 177 4.05 21.98 -5.01
N TYR A 178 3.81 22.45 -6.22
CA TYR A 178 4.62 22.17 -7.39
C TYR A 178 5.28 23.42 -7.97
N VAL A 179 6.55 23.33 -8.27
CA VAL A 179 7.33 24.34 -8.99
C VAL A 179 7.75 23.74 -10.34
N PRO A 180 6.91 23.90 -11.41
CA PRO A 180 7.21 23.31 -12.70
C PRO A 180 8.40 23.98 -13.38
N TYR A 181 9.16 23.18 -14.13
CA TYR A 181 10.14 23.65 -15.08
C TYR A 181 9.49 23.78 -16.47
N LEU A 182 9.49 24.99 -17.03
CA LEU A 182 8.98 25.21 -18.39
C LEU A 182 10.14 25.07 -19.38
N ALA A 183 10.28 23.91 -19.99
CA ALA A 183 11.38 23.60 -20.92
C ALA A 183 11.52 24.62 -22.06
N ALA A 184 10.39 25.09 -22.63
CA ALA A 184 10.39 26.09 -23.69
C ALA A 184 10.95 27.47 -23.24
N ALA A 185 10.84 27.80 -21.95
CA ALA A 185 11.35 29.06 -21.38
C ALA A 185 12.68 28.88 -20.64
N GLY A 186 13.12 27.64 -20.41
CA GLY A 186 14.34 27.32 -19.67
C GLY A 186 14.30 27.75 -18.20
N GLU A 187 13.12 27.85 -17.58
CA GLU A 187 13.00 28.40 -16.23
C GLU A 187 11.97 27.70 -15.34
N LEU A 188 12.21 27.79 -14.02
CA LEU A 188 11.30 27.33 -12.98
C LEU A 188 10.24 28.40 -12.67
N LYS A 189 8.98 28.01 -12.56
CA LYS A 189 7.84 28.91 -12.32
C LYS A 189 7.26 28.73 -10.92
N THR A 190 7.37 29.77 -10.09
CA THR A 190 6.82 29.78 -8.71
C THR A 190 5.34 30.22 -8.63
N LYS A 191 4.74 30.67 -9.72
CA LYS A 191 3.33 31.13 -9.71
C LYS A 191 2.34 30.05 -9.30
N PRO A 192 2.41 28.79 -9.77
CA PRO A 192 1.50 27.74 -9.33
C PRO A 192 1.54 27.53 -7.81
N THR A 193 2.72 27.50 -7.20
CA THR A 193 2.90 27.46 -5.74
C THR A 193 2.23 28.64 -5.05
N GLN A 194 2.44 29.87 -5.55
CA GLN A 194 1.85 31.06 -4.95
C GLN A 194 0.30 31.04 -5.01
N HIS A 195 -0.27 30.53 -6.10
CA HIS A 195 -1.72 30.39 -6.24
C HIS A 195 -2.25 29.32 -5.28
N SER A 196 -1.60 28.17 -5.20
CA SER A 196 -2.00 27.08 -4.32
C SER A 196 -2.01 27.50 -2.84
N VAL A 197 -0.96 28.22 -2.41
CA VAL A 197 -0.92 28.75 -1.04
C VAL A 197 -1.98 29.81 -0.79
N LYS A 198 -2.26 30.67 -1.78
CA LYS A 198 -3.35 31.67 -1.65
C LYS A 198 -4.72 31.00 -1.52
N GLU A 199 -4.94 29.92 -2.26
CA GLU A 199 -6.17 29.13 -2.15
C GLU A 199 -6.33 28.59 -0.72
N LEU A 200 -5.28 27.93 -0.18
CA LEU A 200 -5.28 27.46 1.21
C LEU A 200 -5.52 28.59 2.22
N GLN A 201 -4.92 29.77 1.98
CA GLN A 201 -5.15 30.95 2.83
C GLN A 201 -6.57 31.50 2.72
N SER A 202 -7.22 31.42 1.53
CA SER A 202 -8.61 31.83 1.36
C SER A 202 -9.59 30.95 2.14
N GLU A 203 -9.22 29.67 2.35
CA GLU A 203 -9.91 28.74 3.27
C GLU A 203 -9.57 28.97 4.75
N GLY A 204 -8.78 29.98 5.08
CA GLY A 204 -8.44 30.39 6.46
C GLY A 204 -7.27 29.61 7.07
N ILE A 205 -6.47 28.91 6.30
CA ILE A 205 -5.29 28.17 6.78
C ILE A 205 -4.01 28.82 6.27
N GLN A 206 -3.19 29.34 7.20
CA GLN A 206 -1.81 29.70 6.92
C GLN A 206 -0.94 28.44 7.06
N PRO A 207 -0.22 27.99 6.00
CA PRO A 207 0.73 26.90 6.15
C PRO A 207 1.90 27.33 7.02
N ASP A 208 2.38 26.42 7.87
CA ASP A 208 3.54 26.63 8.73
C ASP A 208 4.85 26.24 8.02
N ILE A 209 4.75 25.28 7.12
CA ILE A 209 5.87 24.70 6.35
C ILE A 209 5.42 24.49 4.91
N LEU A 210 6.30 24.76 3.97
CA LEU A 210 6.11 24.45 2.54
C LEU A 210 7.09 23.37 2.09
N VAL A 211 6.60 22.42 1.31
CA VAL A 211 7.41 21.45 0.58
C VAL A 211 7.18 21.67 -0.91
N LEU A 212 8.26 22.00 -1.63
CA LEU A 212 8.24 22.35 -3.05
C LEU A 212 8.65 21.14 -3.88
N ARG A 213 7.68 20.46 -4.49
CA ARG A 213 7.96 19.42 -5.46
C ARG A 213 8.51 20.06 -6.73
N THR A 214 9.61 19.53 -7.27
CA THR A 214 10.30 20.13 -8.42
C THR A 214 11.11 19.07 -9.18
N GLU A 215 11.26 19.25 -10.47
CA GLU A 215 12.13 18.39 -11.31
C GLU A 215 13.62 18.78 -11.13
N HIS A 216 13.88 20.05 -10.89
CA HIS A 216 15.25 20.60 -10.77
C HIS A 216 15.44 21.30 -9.43
N PRO A 217 16.65 21.27 -8.86
CA PRO A 217 16.96 22.00 -7.63
C PRO A 217 16.65 23.49 -7.74
N LEU A 218 16.04 24.03 -6.69
CA LEU A 218 15.71 25.46 -6.59
C LEU A 218 16.88 26.22 -5.97
N SER A 219 17.17 27.40 -6.50
CA SER A 219 18.14 28.31 -5.87
C SER A 219 17.60 28.86 -4.55
N ALA A 220 18.50 29.21 -3.61
CA ALA A 220 18.13 29.85 -2.35
C ALA A 220 17.31 31.14 -2.57
N GLY A 221 17.60 31.88 -3.64
CA GLY A 221 16.85 33.07 -4.02
C GLY A 221 15.40 32.78 -4.41
N LEU A 222 15.15 31.66 -5.12
CA LEU A 222 13.77 31.23 -5.44
C LEU A 222 13.02 30.77 -4.19
N CYS A 223 13.65 30.00 -3.32
CA CYS A 223 13.03 29.58 -2.05
C CYS A 223 12.66 30.79 -1.19
N LYS A 224 13.57 31.78 -1.06
CA LYS A 224 13.29 33.04 -0.34
C LYS A 224 12.15 33.84 -0.96
N LYS A 225 12.10 33.88 -2.30
CA LYS A 225 10.98 34.51 -3.04
C LYS A 225 9.66 33.83 -2.71
N VAL A 226 9.60 32.49 -2.76
CA VAL A 226 8.40 31.72 -2.40
C VAL A 226 8.00 31.99 -0.95
N ALA A 227 8.96 31.93 0.00
CA ALA A 227 8.73 32.21 1.40
C ALA A 227 8.03 33.56 1.61
N ASN A 228 8.56 34.61 0.97
CA ASN A 228 8.00 35.96 1.07
C ASN A 228 6.56 36.05 0.50
N PHE A 229 6.30 35.46 -0.68
CA PHE A 229 4.96 35.47 -1.28
C PHE A 229 3.93 34.66 -0.54
N CYS A 230 4.37 33.61 0.15
CA CYS A 230 3.50 32.68 0.86
C CYS A 230 3.38 32.98 2.36
N ASN A 231 4.06 34.04 2.83
CA ASN A 231 4.10 34.42 4.24
C ASN A 231 4.57 33.27 5.16
N VAL A 232 5.61 32.56 4.73
CA VAL A 232 6.26 31.47 5.48
C VAL A 232 7.70 31.86 5.76
N SER A 233 8.25 31.42 6.90
CA SER A 233 9.67 31.66 7.21
C SER A 233 10.57 30.99 6.17
N PRO A 234 11.66 31.63 5.70
CA PRO A 234 12.56 31.07 4.70
C PRO A 234 13.16 29.71 5.10
N ASP A 235 13.36 29.45 6.37
CA ASP A 235 13.86 28.19 6.94
C ASP A 235 12.78 27.09 7.03
N ALA A 236 11.52 27.42 6.74
CA ALA A 236 10.41 26.49 6.68
C ALA A 236 9.97 26.17 5.22
N VAL A 237 10.84 26.42 4.25
CA VAL A 237 10.61 26.09 2.83
C VAL A 237 11.61 25.01 2.39
N PHE A 238 11.12 23.83 2.09
CA PHE A 238 11.88 22.65 1.73
C PHE A 238 11.66 22.27 0.28
N GLN A 239 12.65 21.61 -0.33
CA GLN A 239 12.58 21.11 -1.69
C GLN A 239 12.43 19.58 -1.67
N SER A 240 11.56 19.06 -2.51
CA SER A 240 11.45 17.63 -2.82
C SER A 240 11.70 17.43 -4.32
N PRO A 241 12.97 17.40 -4.76
CA PRO A 241 13.30 17.16 -6.17
C PRO A 241 12.97 15.72 -6.57
N ASP A 242 12.96 15.46 -7.88
CA ASP A 242 12.84 14.11 -8.42
C ASP A 242 14.03 13.26 -7.93
N MET A 243 13.71 12.10 -7.38
CA MET A 243 14.69 11.18 -6.82
C MET A 243 14.66 9.84 -7.57
N PRO A 244 15.79 9.15 -7.74
CA PRO A 244 15.83 7.80 -8.33
C PRO A 244 15.01 6.77 -7.53
N SER A 245 14.71 7.05 -6.27
CA SER A 245 13.88 6.22 -5.41
C SER A 245 13.15 7.07 -4.38
N ILE A 246 11.87 6.75 -4.14
CA ILE A 246 11.07 7.38 -3.07
C ILE A 246 11.73 7.22 -1.69
N TYR A 247 12.53 6.17 -1.49
CA TYR A 247 13.23 5.91 -0.23
C TYR A 247 14.41 6.86 0.03
N GLN A 248 14.82 7.69 -0.93
CA GLN A 248 15.79 8.76 -0.72
C GLN A 248 15.16 10.02 -0.10
N VAL A 249 13.84 10.17 -0.22
CA VAL A 249 13.12 11.37 0.25
C VAL A 249 13.32 11.64 1.76
N PRO A 250 13.25 10.65 2.67
CA PRO A 250 13.52 10.89 4.11
C PRO A 250 14.89 11.50 4.36
N VAL A 251 15.92 11.01 3.66
CA VAL A 251 17.30 11.52 3.79
C VAL A 251 17.37 12.95 3.25
N CYS A 252 16.82 13.21 2.07
CA CYS A 252 16.76 14.55 1.48
C CYS A 252 16.05 15.56 2.40
N MET A 253 14.95 15.16 3.03
CA MET A 253 14.22 16.00 3.99
C MET A 253 15.01 16.22 5.27
N GLN A 254 15.70 15.21 5.79
CA GLN A 254 16.55 15.31 6.97
C GLN A 254 17.74 16.26 6.73
N ASP A 255 18.40 16.11 5.59
CA ASP A 255 19.58 16.92 5.25
C ASP A 255 19.21 18.43 5.14
N GLN A 256 17.95 18.75 4.82
CA GLN A 256 17.40 20.10 4.84
C GLN A 256 16.89 20.53 6.23
N GLY A 257 16.72 19.59 7.19
CA GLY A 257 16.31 19.86 8.57
C GLY A 257 14.81 20.01 8.79
N ILE A 258 13.95 19.37 7.98
CA ILE A 258 12.49 19.49 8.14
C ILE A 258 12.01 19.02 9.50
N ASP A 259 12.57 17.94 10.03
CA ASP A 259 12.24 17.38 11.33
C ASP A 259 12.59 18.36 12.49
N ARG A 260 13.71 19.07 12.39
CA ARG A 260 14.09 20.14 13.31
C ARG A 260 13.06 21.26 13.30
N VAL A 261 12.71 21.77 12.11
CA VAL A 261 11.75 22.87 11.97
C VAL A 261 10.35 22.46 12.47
N ILE A 262 9.91 21.23 12.24
CA ILE A 262 8.64 20.71 12.79
C ILE A 262 8.65 20.77 14.31
N LEU A 263 9.73 20.30 14.97
CA LEU A 263 9.84 20.34 16.44
C LEU A 263 9.85 21.77 16.97
N GLU A 264 10.61 22.68 16.34
CA GLU A 264 10.66 24.10 16.69
C GLU A 264 9.26 24.76 16.63
N LYS A 265 8.52 24.51 15.53
CA LYS A 265 7.14 25.02 15.35
C LYS A 265 6.18 24.51 16.41
N LEU A 266 6.37 23.27 16.87
CA LEU A 266 5.56 22.65 17.93
C LEU A 266 6.08 22.93 19.35
N GLY A 267 7.15 23.71 19.49
CA GLY A 267 7.73 24.06 20.78
C GLY A 267 8.37 22.87 21.51
N LEU A 268 8.85 21.88 20.76
CA LEU A 268 9.49 20.69 21.30
C LEU A 268 11.02 20.80 21.25
N PRO A 269 11.76 20.12 22.17
CA PRO A 269 13.21 20.07 22.12
C PRO A 269 13.70 19.44 20.83
N VAL A 270 14.66 20.09 20.16
CA VAL A 270 15.22 19.59 18.90
C VAL A 270 16.18 18.43 19.11
N GLY A 271 17.04 18.49 20.13
CA GLY A 271 18.09 17.50 20.38
C GLY A 271 19.08 17.35 19.23
N GLU A 272 19.83 16.26 19.24
CA GLU A 272 20.74 15.90 18.15
C GLU A 272 19.99 15.34 16.94
N THR A 273 20.56 15.51 15.75
CA THR A 273 20.01 14.91 14.52
C THR A 273 20.16 13.38 14.59
N PRO A 274 19.07 12.61 14.49
CA PRO A 274 19.13 11.16 14.63
C PRO A 274 19.86 10.51 13.46
N SER A 275 20.56 9.42 13.73
CA SER A 275 21.11 8.58 12.67
C SER A 275 20.00 7.81 11.94
N LEU A 276 20.02 7.85 10.62
CA LEU A 276 19.23 6.96 9.76
C LEU A 276 20.06 5.75 9.29
N GLY A 277 20.98 5.25 10.13
CA GLY A 277 21.98 4.24 9.76
C GLY A 277 21.41 3.04 8.98
N PRO A 278 20.42 2.29 9.51
CA PRO A 278 19.83 1.16 8.77
C PRO A 278 19.18 1.57 7.45
N TRP A 279 18.54 2.74 7.40
CA TRP A 279 17.91 3.27 6.20
C TRP A 279 18.95 3.67 5.13
N ARG A 280 20.02 4.34 5.54
CA ARG A 280 21.14 4.70 4.64
C ARG A 280 21.84 3.43 4.13
N ALA A 281 22.04 2.42 4.99
CA ALA A 281 22.61 1.13 4.58
C ALA A 281 21.75 0.43 3.51
N PHE A 282 20.42 0.49 3.63
CA PHE A 282 19.52 0.00 2.57
C PHE A 282 19.71 0.78 1.26
N LEU A 283 19.80 2.10 1.33
CA LEU A 283 20.02 2.94 0.13
C LEU A 283 21.37 2.66 -0.53
N ASP A 284 22.42 2.46 0.26
CA ASP A 284 23.75 2.11 -0.23
C ASP A 284 23.75 0.73 -0.92
N ARG A 285 23.10 -0.27 -0.32
CA ARG A 285 22.91 -1.58 -0.98
C ARG A 285 22.15 -1.43 -2.29
N ARG A 286 21.05 -0.67 -2.29
CA ARG A 286 20.26 -0.41 -3.50
C ARG A 286 21.10 0.27 -4.60
N ALA A 287 21.97 1.20 -4.25
CA ALA A 287 22.85 1.90 -5.20
C ALA A 287 23.93 0.95 -5.78
N ASN A 288 24.43 0.03 -4.97
CA ASN A 288 25.46 -0.93 -5.34
C ASN A 288 24.93 -2.16 -6.09
N ALA A 289 23.63 -2.45 -6.00
CA ALA A 289 23.00 -3.53 -6.74
C ALA A 289 22.88 -3.15 -8.22
N THR A 290 23.85 -3.55 -9.03
CA THR A 290 23.94 -3.19 -10.46
C THR A 290 23.43 -4.29 -11.39
N GLU A 291 23.53 -5.57 -10.97
CA GLU A 291 23.06 -6.70 -11.74
C GLU A 291 21.52 -6.77 -11.73
N GLU A 292 20.91 -6.81 -12.90
CA GLU A 292 19.47 -6.84 -13.04
C GLU A 292 18.93 -8.28 -12.95
N LEU A 293 17.79 -8.44 -12.28
CA LEU A 293 17.01 -9.67 -12.23
C LEU A 293 15.61 -9.38 -12.78
N HIS A 294 15.20 -10.11 -13.80
CA HIS A 294 13.93 -9.91 -14.48
C HIS A 294 12.87 -10.87 -13.95
N ILE A 295 11.76 -10.34 -13.40
CA ILE A 295 10.63 -11.10 -12.85
C ILE A 295 9.37 -10.78 -13.64
N GLY A 296 8.67 -11.82 -14.10
CA GLY A 296 7.40 -11.70 -14.80
C GLY A 296 6.22 -11.58 -13.83
N LEU A 297 5.38 -10.56 -14.01
CA LEU A 297 4.11 -10.40 -13.31
C LEU A 297 2.97 -10.78 -14.23
N VAL A 298 2.46 -12.01 -14.09
CA VAL A 298 1.36 -12.53 -14.91
C VAL A 298 0.04 -12.04 -14.33
N GLY A 299 -0.51 -10.99 -14.92
CA GLY A 299 -1.68 -10.30 -14.40
C GLY A 299 -2.61 -9.80 -15.49
N LYS A 300 -3.68 -9.14 -15.09
CA LYS A 300 -4.66 -8.53 -16.02
C LYS A 300 -4.60 -7.00 -16.04
N TYR A 301 -3.75 -6.41 -15.23
CA TYR A 301 -3.50 -4.97 -15.18
C TYR A 301 -2.08 -4.70 -15.65
N ASP A 302 -1.89 -3.70 -16.48
CA ASP A 302 -0.60 -3.25 -17.00
C ASP A 302 -0.13 -1.95 -16.33
N LEU A 303 -0.75 -1.59 -15.22
CA LEU A 303 -0.46 -0.41 -14.42
C LEU A 303 0.33 -0.80 -13.16
N GLN A 304 1.45 -0.12 -12.91
CA GLN A 304 2.30 -0.37 -11.73
C GLN A 304 1.54 -0.27 -10.41
N ASP A 305 0.67 0.72 -10.28
CA ASP A 305 -0.05 0.97 -9.04
C ASP A 305 -1.10 -0.12 -8.73
N ALA A 306 -1.52 -0.92 -9.73
CA ALA A 306 -2.40 -2.07 -9.49
C ALA A 306 -1.74 -3.23 -8.74
N TYR A 307 -0.40 -3.31 -8.76
CA TYR A 307 0.41 -4.32 -8.07
C TYR A 307 1.53 -3.68 -7.25
N LYS A 308 1.27 -2.49 -6.71
CA LYS A 308 2.28 -1.65 -6.05
C LYS A 308 3.03 -2.38 -4.95
N SER A 309 2.32 -3.03 -4.03
CA SER A 309 2.93 -3.73 -2.90
C SER A 309 3.76 -4.94 -3.35
N ILE A 310 3.34 -5.68 -4.37
CA ILE A 310 4.12 -6.81 -4.95
C ILE A 310 5.42 -6.29 -5.56
N ILE A 311 5.36 -5.22 -6.34
CA ILE A 311 6.54 -4.61 -6.98
C ILE A 311 7.52 -4.12 -5.92
N GLU A 312 7.03 -3.42 -4.90
CA GLU A 312 7.86 -2.92 -3.80
C GLU A 312 8.49 -4.07 -3.00
N ALA A 313 7.73 -5.14 -2.69
CA ALA A 313 8.24 -6.31 -1.99
C ALA A 313 9.35 -7.02 -2.79
N LEU A 314 9.16 -7.20 -4.11
CA LEU A 314 10.17 -7.78 -5.00
C LEU A 314 11.43 -6.90 -5.08
N GLN A 315 11.27 -5.59 -5.22
CA GLN A 315 12.41 -4.66 -5.28
C GLN A 315 13.17 -4.61 -3.96
N GLN A 316 12.48 -4.61 -2.83
CA GLN A 316 13.10 -4.68 -1.50
C GLN A 316 13.86 -6.00 -1.34
N ALA A 317 13.24 -7.14 -1.66
CA ALA A 317 13.91 -8.44 -1.64
C ALA A 317 15.13 -8.47 -2.56
N GLY A 318 15.06 -7.82 -3.73
CA GLY A 318 16.18 -7.65 -4.63
C GLY A 318 17.37 -6.95 -3.98
N VAL A 319 17.13 -5.83 -3.29
CA VAL A 319 18.20 -5.08 -2.59
C VAL A 319 18.91 -5.95 -1.55
N TYR A 320 18.17 -6.77 -0.80
CA TYR A 320 18.76 -7.66 0.22
C TYR A 320 19.45 -8.89 -0.39
N ASN A 321 19.21 -9.18 -1.67
CA ASN A 321 19.92 -10.21 -2.45
C ASN A 321 20.96 -9.59 -3.44
N ASP A 322 21.31 -8.31 -3.25
CA ASP A 322 22.27 -7.56 -4.07
C ASP A 322 21.93 -7.57 -5.57
N ARG A 323 20.63 -7.49 -5.89
CA ARG A 323 20.09 -7.45 -7.25
C ARG A 323 19.12 -6.28 -7.44
N LYS A 324 19.11 -5.76 -8.66
CA LYS A 324 18.15 -4.77 -9.12
C LYS A 324 16.99 -5.47 -9.82
N VAL A 325 15.92 -5.75 -9.07
CA VAL A 325 14.75 -6.42 -9.64
C VAL A 325 14.02 -5.50 -10.61
N ARG A 326 13.76 -6.05 -11.81
CA ARG A 326 12.94 -5.47 -12.88
C ARG A 326 11.67 -6.29 -13.04
N CYS A 327 10.53 -5.70 -12.72
CA CYS A 327 9.23 -6.32 -12.89
C CYS A 327 8.71 -6.06 -14.30
N HIS A 328 8.29 -7.12 -15.01
CA HIS A 328 7.72 -7.07 -16.35
C HIS A 328 6.26 -7.51 -16.32
N PHE A 329 5.37 -6.64 -16.76
CA PHE A 329 3.95 -6.96 -16.85
C PHE A 329 3.69 -7.88 -18.06
N ILE A 330 3.09 -9.03 -17.80
CA ILE A 330 2.69 -10.00 -18.79
C ILE A 330 1.17 -10.10 -18.74
N ASN A 331 0.50 -9.52 -19.76
CA ASN A 331 -0.96 -9.52 -19.81
C ASN A 331 -1.49 -10.92 -20.05
N ALA A 332 -2.13 -11.48 -19.04
CA ALA A 332 -2.68 -12.83 -19.07
C ALA A 332 -3.76 -13.02 -20.14
N GLU A 333 -4.46 -11.99 -20.58
CA GLU A 333 -5.46 -12.08 -21.64
C GLU A 333 -4.84 -12.44 -23.01
N ASN A 334 -3.55 -12.14 -23.19
CA ASN A 334 -2.82 -12.39 -24.43
C ASN A 334 -2.07 -13.73 -24.45
N ILE A 335 -2.08 -14.48 -23.33
CA ILE A 335 -1.36 -15.76 -23.25
C ILE A 335 -2.22 -16.88 -23.82
N THR A 336 -1.65 -17.61 -24.78
CA THR A 336 -2.21 -18.83 -25.37
C THR A 336 -1.21 -19.98 -25.25
N ARG A 337 -1.66 -21.21 -25.51
CA ARG A 337 -0.79 -22.40 -25.49
C ARG A 337 0.34 -22.31 -26.53
N GLU A 338 0.08 -21.62 -27.64
CA GLU A 338 1.03 -21.48 -28.75
C GLU A 338 2.10 -20.41 -28.47
N ASN A 339 1.78 -19.39 -27.69
CA ASN A 339 2.69 -18.26 -27.49
C ASN A 339 3.29 -18.17 -26.08
N VAL A 340 2.86 -18.98 -25.11
CA VAL A 340 3.27 -18.89 -23.71
C VAL A 340 4.78 -18.89 -23.53
N GLY A 341 5.51 -19.78 -24.21
CA GLY A 341 6.97 -19.83 -24.11
C GLY A 341 7.63 -18.51 -24.51
N LYS A 342 7.13 -17.86 -25.59
CA LYS A 342 7.63 -16.56 -26.04
C LYS A 342 7.23 -15.42 -25.10
N MET A 343 6.00 -15.48 -24.57
CA MET A 343 5.50 -14.44 -23.65
C MET A 343 6.24 -14.44 -22.31
N LEU A 344 6.72 -15.59 -21.89
CA LEU A 344 7.45 -15.79 -20.63
C LEU A 344 8.97 -15.79 -20.80
N GLU A 345 9.50 -15.60 -22.01
CA GLU A 345 10.94 -15.65 -22.28
C GLU A 345 11.73 -14.57 -21.53
N GLY A 346 12.91 -14.92 -21.04
CA GLY A 346 13.86 -13.98 -20.45
C GLY A 346 13.62 -13.60 -18.99
N MET A 347 12.64 -14.22 -18.32
CA MET A 347 12.37 -13.98 -16.90
C MET A 347 12.98 -15.10 -16.04
N ALA A 348 13.52 -14.74 -14.89
CA ALA A 348 14.11 -15.67 -13.91
C ALA A 348 13.07 -16.29 -12.96
N GLY A 349 11.89 -15.71 -12.86
CA GLY A 349 10.79 -16.20 -12.05
C GLY A 349 9.50 -15.45 -12.34
N TYR A 350 8.37 -15.99 -11.87
CA TYR A 350 7.04 -15.47 -12.18
C TYR A 350 6.17 -15.33 -10.96
N VAL A 351 5.46 -14.21 -10.88
CA VAL A 351 4.37 -14.03 -9.93
C VAL A 351 3.05 -14.15 -10.68
N ILE A 352 2.22 -15.11 -10.30
CA ILE A 352 0.83 -15.20 -10.75
C ILE A 352 0.03 -14.26 -9.84
N CYS A 353 -0.30 -13.10 -10.39
CA CYS A 353 -0.81 -11.98 -9.62
C CYS A 353 -2.24 -12.19 -9.10
N PRO A 354 -2.60 -11.52 -7.97
CA PRO A 354 -3.96 -11.50 -7.45
C PRO A 354 -4.96 -10.82 -8.42
N GLY A 355 -6.25 -10.87 -8.07
CA GLY A 355 -7.33 -10.23 -8.82
C GLY A 355 -8.67 -10.91 -8.57
N PHE A 356 -9.73 -10.45 -9.26
CA PHE A 356 -11.10 -10.97 -9.17
C PHE A 356 -11.72 -11.15 -10.55
N GLY A 357 -12.68 -12.10 -10.69
CA GLY A 357 -13.46 -12.34 -11.90
C GLY A 357 -12.68 -13.02 -13.03
N GLN A 358 -13.39 -13.33 -14.11
CA GLN A 358 -12.94 -14.25 -15.17
C GLN A 358 -11.84 -13.72 -16.10
N ARG A 359 -11.67 -12.40 -16.21
CA ARG A 359 -10.74 -11.79 -17.17
C ARG A 359 -9.30 -12.24 -16.92
N GLY A 360 -8.65 -12.82 -17.93
CA GLY A 360 -7.25 -13.26 -17.90
C GLY A 360 -6.99 -14.57 -17.14
N THR A 361 -8.02 -15.28 -16.64
CA THR A 361 -7.83 -16.50 -15.83
C THR A 361 -7.26 -17.67 -16.65
N GLU A 362 -7.75 -17.92 -17.87
CA GLU A 362 -7.22 -19.00 -18.71
C GLU A 362 -5.76 -18.77 -19.07
N GLY A 363 -5.36 -17.53 -19.38
CA GLY A 363 -3.94 -17.21 -19.62
C GLY A 363 -3.07 -17.41 -18.38
N LYS A 364 -3.57 -17.10 -17.18
CA LYS A 364 -2.87 -17.42 -15.92
C LYS A 364 -2.72 -18.94 -15.74
N LEU A 365 -3.76 -19.73 -16.02
CA LEU A 365 -3.67 -21.20 -15.96
C LEU A 365 -2.62 -21.75 -16.93
N ILE A 366 -2.60 -21.26 -18.18
CA ILE A 366 -1.61 -21.66 -19.19
C ILE A 366 -0.19 -21.29 -18.74
N ALA A 367 0.00 -20.06 -18.22
CA ALA A 367 1.29 -19.64 -17.70
C ALA A 367 1.74 -20.49 -16.49
N THR A 368 0.82 -20.79 -15.57
CA THR A 368 1.09 -21.62 -14.39
C THR A 368 1.50 -23.04 -14.81
N GLN A 369 0.78 -23.66 -15.78
CA GLN A 369 1.14 -24.95 -16.34
C GLN A 369 2.54 -24.94 -16.95
N TYR A 370 2.83 -23.95 -17.78
CA TYR A 370 4.15 -23.81 -18.41
C TYR A 370 5.26 -23.68 -17.36
N CYS A 371 5.07 -22.85 -16.34
CA CYS A 371 6.05 -22.68 -15.27
C CYS A 371 6.24 -23.98 -14.46
N ARG A 372 5.16 -24.68 -14.10
CA ARG A 372 5.24 -25.95 -13.36
C ARG A 372 5.96 -27.02 -14.15
N GLU A 373 5.65 -27.19 -15.45
CA GLU A 373 6.26 -28.22 -16.30
C GLU A 373 7.73 -27.95 -16.59
N ASN A 374 8.13 -26.68 -16.71
CA ASN A 374 9.52 -26.29 -16.98
C ASN A 374 10.33 -25.96 -15.71
N ASP A 375 9.80 -26.25 -14.53
CA ASP A 375 10.45 -26.03 -13.23
C ASP A 375 10.96 -24.59 -13.01
N LEU A 376 10.15 -23.62 -13.42
CA LEU A 376 10.45 -22.20 -13.27
C LEU A 376 9.96 -21.70 -11.90
N PRO A 377 10.74 -20.87 -11.18
CA PRO A 377 10.30 -20.29 -9.91
C PRO A 377 8.97 -19.56 -10.07
N THR A 378 7.94 -19.96 -9.31
CA THR A 378 6.57 -19.48 -9.49
C THR A 378 5.91 -19.18 -8.15
N PHE A 379 5.46 -17.94 -7.97
CA PHE A 379 4.76 -17.49 -6.79
C PHE A 379 3.30 -17.14 -7.11
N GLY A 380 2.33 -17.88 -6.58
CA GLY A 380 0.91 -17.59 -6.72
C GLY A 380 0.37 -16.82 -5.52
N ILE A 381 -0.18 -15.62 -5.72
CA ILE A 381 -0.73 -14.79 -4.63
C ILE A 381 -2.25 -14.69 -4.79
N CYS A 382 -3.01 -15.06 -3.76
CA CYS A 382 -4.47 -15.00 -3.68
C CYS A 382 -5.12 -15.72 -4.89
N LEU A 383 -5.71 -15.02 -5.85
CA LEU A 383 -6.19 -15.64 -7.10
C LEU A 383 -5.07 -16.44 -7.81
N GLY A 384 -3.82 -16.03 -7.68
CA GLY A 384 -2.67 -16.76 -8.23
C GLY A 384 -2.53 -18.17 -7.65
N MET A 385 -2.66 -18.32 -6.33
CA MET A 385 -2.73 -19.63 -5.69
C MET A 385 -3.93 -20.46 -6.20
N GLN A 386 -5.09 -19.84 -6.33
CA GLN A 386 -6.29 -20.51 -6.86
C GLN A 386 -6.06 -21.00 -8.30
N MET A 387 -5.34 -20.24 -9.14
CA MET A 387 -4.96 -20.70 -10.48
C MET A 387 -3.99 -21.89 -10.43
N MET A 388 -3.04 -21.90 -9.48
CA MET A 388 -2.17 -23.07 -9.27
C MET A 388 -2.96 -24.34 -8.92
N VAL A 389 -3.95 -24.21 -8.05
CA VAL A 389 -4.83 -25.31 -7.64
C VAL A 389 -5.67 -25.81 -8.82
N ILE A 390 -6.33 -24.92 -9.55
CA ILE A 390 -7.15 -25.28 -10.71
C ILE A 390 -6.30 -25.93 -11.82
N GLU A 391 -5.13 -25.38 -12.10
CA GLU A 391 -4.20 -25.93 -13.08
C GLU A 391 -3.78 -27.36 -12.72
N PHE A 392 -3.38 -27.55 -11.46
CA PHE A 392 -2.96 -28.88 -10.98
C PHE A 392 -4.11 -29.88 -11.03
N ALA A 393 -5.32 -29.49 -10.67
CA ALA A 393 -6.50 -30.33 -10.80
C ALA A 393 -6.77 -30.75 -12.25
N ARG A 394 -6.69 -29.82 -13.20
CA ARG A 394 -6.94 -30.10 -14.62
C ARG A 394 -5.87 -30.98 -15.26
N ASN A 395 -4.61 -30.68 -15.02
CA ASN A 395 -3.51 -31.26 -15.79
C ASN A 395 -2.76 -32.40 -15.06
N VAL A 396 -2.88 -32.50 -13.74
CA VAL A 396 -2.24 -33.58 -12.96
C VAL A 396 -3.27 -34.57 -12.43
N LEU A 397 -4.39 -34.12 -11.84
CA LEU A 397 -5.46 -35.01 -11.38
C LEU A 397 -6.41 -35.46 -12.50
N GLY A 398 -6.41 -34.77 -13.65
CA GLY A 398 -7.26 -35.12 -14.80
C GLY A 398 -8.72 -34.62 -14.71
N TYR A 399 -9.02 -33.71 -13.78
CA TYR A 399 -10.33 -33.08 -13.63
C TYR A 399 -10.50 -31.93 -14.61
N THR A 400 -10.79 -32.27 -15.87
CA THR A 400 -10.76 -31.33 -17.00
C THR A 400 -11.69 -30.12 -16.86
N ASP A 401 -12.75 -30.22 -16.07
CA ASP A 401 -13.71 -29.16 -15.78
C ASP A 401 -13.42 -28.44 -14.45
N ALA A 402 -12.36 -28.84 -13.73
CA ALA A 402 -12.04 -28.23 -12.43
C ALA A 402 -11.96 -26.70 -12.53
N ASN A 403 -12.61 -26.02 -11.57
CA ASN A 403 -12.70 -24.58 -11.58
C ASN A 403 -12.99 -24.02 -10.18
N SER A 404 -13.02 -22.69 -10.09
CA SER A 404 -13.66 -21.95 -9.00
C SER A 404 -15.15 -21.76 -9.29
N THR A 405 -15.99 -21.86 -8.27
CA THR A 405 -17.40 -21.52 -8.39
C THR A 405 -17.65 -20.03 -8.68
N GLU A 406 -16.66 -19.16 -8.43
CA GLU A 406 -16.65 -17.77 -8.91
C GLU A 406 -16.63 -17.68 -10.43
N LEU A 407 -15.80 -18.51 -11.07
CA LEU A 407 -15.53 -18.47 -12.50
C LEU A 407 -16.49 -19.32 -13.30
N ASN A 408 -16.92 -20.45 -12.74
CA ASN A 408 -17.89 -21.37 -13.33
C ASN A 408 -18.74 -22.04 -12.25
N SER A 409 -19.91 -21.50 -11.99
CA SER A 409 -20.86 -22.03 -11.00
C SER A 409 -21.42 -23.43 -11.33
N LYS A 410 -21.11 -23.96 -12.54
CA LYS A 410 -21.59 -25.27 -13.00
C LYS A 410 -20.47 -26.33 -13.04
N THR A 411 -19.27 -26.02 -12.56
CA THR A 411 -18.18 -27.00 -12.48
C THR A 411 -18.60 -28.18 -11.60
N THR A 412 -18.22 -29.39 -12.01
CA THR A 412 -18.44 -30.61 -11.20
C THR A 412 -17.27 -30.86 -10.23
N HIS A 413 -16.13 -30.23 -10.48
CA HIS A 413 -14.95 -30.28 -9.61
C HIS A 413 -14.62 -28.86 -9.12
N ASN A 414 -15.35 -28.41 -8.12
CA ASN A 414 -15.18 -27.08 -7.49
C ASN A 414 -14.00 -27.08 -6.52
N VAL A 415 -12.80 -27.23 -7.05
CA VAL A 415 -11.55 -27.26 -6.26
C VAL A 415 -11.27 -25.93 -5.55
N ILE A 416 -11.86 -24.85 -6.03
CA ILE A 416 -11.98 -23.55 -5.36
C ILE A 416 -13.47 -23.26 -5.19
N ASP A 417 -13.88 -22.99 -3.95
CA ASP A 417 -15.28 -22.75 -3.64
C ASP A 417 -15.49 -21.51 -2.74
N ILE A 418 -16.72 -21.04 -2.70
CA ILE A 418 -17.10 -19.93 -1.83
C ILE A 418 -17.09 -20.37 -0.37
N MET A 419 -16.53 -19.57 0.51
CA MET A 419 -16.58 -19.79 1.95
C MET A 419 -18.03 -19.85 2.44
N GLU A 420 -18.33 -20.76 3.37
CA GLU A 420 -19.69 -20.93 3.92
C GLU A 420 -20.27 -19.61 4.45
N GLU A 421 -19.46 -18.80 5.11
CA GLU A 421 -19.83 -17.49 5.67
C GLU A 421 -20.18 -16.46 4.59
N GLN A 422 -19.73 -16.68 3.36
CA GLN A 422 -19.92 -15.76 2.22
C GLN A 422 -21.17 -16.08 1.38
N LYS A 423 -21.83 -17.21 1.59
CA LYS A 423 -22.96 -17.67 0.75
C LYS A 423 -24.20 -16.77 0.79
N ASN A 424 -24.40 -16.02 1.87
CA ASN A 424 -25.61 -15.20 2.08
C ASN A 424 -25.33 -13.69 2.02
N ILE A 425 -24.17 -13.27 1.50
CA ILE A 425 -23.79 -11.86 1.45
C ILE A 425 -24.37 -11.20 0.20
N THR A 426 -25.07 -10.07 0.40
CA THR A 426 -25.64 -9.24 -0.68
C THR A 426 -24.78 -8.01 -1.02
N ASN A 427 -24.06 -7.48 -0.04
CA ASN A 427 -23.16 -6.36 -0.24
C ASN A 427 -21.76 -6.84 -0.64
N MET A 428 -21.16 -6.23 -1.68
CA MET A 428 -19.86 -6.67 -2.20
C MET A 428 -18.66 -6.00 -1.47
N GLY A 429 -18.78 -4.75 -1.04
CA GLY A 429 -17.71 -4.04 -0.34
C GLY A 429 -17.62 -4.42 1.13
N GLY A 430 -16.39 -4.55 1.66
CA GLY A 430 -16.11 -4.78 3.08
C GLY A 430 -16.61 -6.11 3.67
N THR A 431 -16.97 -7.09 2.83
CA THR A 431 -17.60 -8.34 3.28
C THR A 431 -16.79 -9.60 2.99
N MET A 432 -15.61 -9.47 2.38
CA MET A 432 -14.67 -10.57 2.17
C MET A 432 -14.01 -10.99 3.49
N ARG A 433 -13.25 -12.08 3.46
CA ARG A 433 -12.30 -12.40 4.52
C ARG A 433 -11.15 -11.39 4.43
N LEU A 434 -11.14 -10.43 5.35
CA LEU A 434 -10.27 -9.25 5.35
C LEU A 434 -9.42 -9.18 6.61
N GLY A 435 -8.14 -8.79 6.46
CA GLY A 435 -7.24 -8.55 7.58
C GLY A 435 -6.37 -9.73 7.95
N GLY A 436 -5.70 -9.63 9.10
CA GLY A 436 -4.71 -10.59 9.56
C GLY A 436 -5.32 -11.81 10.23
N TYR A 437 -4.99 -13.01 9.73
CA TYR A 437 -5.36 -14.29 10.33
C TYR A 437 -4.11 -15.12 10.62
N GLU A 438 -4.20 -15.98 11.63
CA GLU A 438 -3.16 -16.95 11.95
C GLU A 438 -3.18 -18.11 10.95
N CYS A 439 -2.00 -18.59 10.60
CA CYS A 439 -1.81 -19.74 9.75
C CYS A 439 -0.72 -20.65 10.37
N ASP A 440 -1.05 -21.89 10.59
CA ASP A 440 -0.10 -22.92 11.03
C ASP A 440 0.59 -23.50 9.80
N VAL A 441 1.93 -23.42 9.79
CA VAL A 441 2.79 -23.90 8.71
C VAL A 441 3.35 -25.26 9.07
N ARG A 442 3.15 -26.24 8.19
CA ARG A 442 3.58 -27.62 8.37
C ARG A 442 5.10 -27.71 8.55
N ASN A 443 5.54 -28.28 9.67
CA ASN A 443 6.94 -28.55 9.95
C ASN A 443 7.59 -29.41 8.86
N GLY A 444 8.79 -29.00 8.42
CA GLY A 444 9.55 -29.71 7.38
C GLY A 444 9.15 -29.37 5.94
N SER A 445 8.15 -28.49 5.74
CA SER A 445 7.86 -27.92 4.41
C SER A 445 8.92 -26.90 3.99
N HIS A 446 9.01 -26.60 2.71
CA HIS A 446 9.87 -25.52 2.21
C HIS A 446 9.44 -24.17 2.82
N THR A 447 8.14 -23.91 2.81
CA THR A 447 7.56 -22.71 3.43
C THR A 447 7.92 -22.57 4.90
N HIS A 448 7.89 -23.65 5.67
CA HIS A 448 8.34 -23.63 7.09
C HIS A 448 9.81 -23.23 7.21
N SER A 449 10.67 -23.74 6.33
CA SER A 449 12.10 -23.37 6.33
C SER A 449 12.33 -21.89 6.01
N ILE A 450 11.48 -21.28 5.19
CA ILE A 450 11.54 -19.86 4.82
C ILE A 450 11.12 -18.97 5.99
N TYR A 451 10.01 -19.27 6.65
CA TYR A 451 9.53 -18.47 7.78
C TYR A 451 10.32 -18.71 9.08
N GLY A 452 10.84 -19.91 9.27
CA GLY A 452 11.55 -20.32 10.49
C GLY A 452 10.63 -20.43 11.72
N THR A 453 9.32 -20.48 11.55
CA THR A 453 8.30 -20.60 12.60
C THR A 453 7.12 -21.42 12.10
N SER A 454 6.43 -22.12 13.02
CA SER A 454 5.27 -22.95 12.70
C SER A 454 3.95 -22.20 12.72
N THR A 455 3.91 -20.96 13.22
CA THR A 455 2.71 -20.12 13.21
C THR A 455 3.09 -18.74 12.70
N ILE A 456 2.33 -18.26 11.73
CA ILE A 456 2.48 -16.95 11.09
C ILE A 456 1.15 -16.20 11.13
N ARG A 457 1.19 -14.89 10.89
CA ARG A 457 -0.02 -14.06 10.79
C ARG A 457 0.09 -13.19 9.55
N GLU A 458 -0.82 -13.42 8.58
CA GLU A 458 -0.82 -12.75 7.28
C GLU A 458 -2.18 -12.16 6.94
N ARG A 459 -2.21 -11.16 6.05
CA ARG A 459 -3.43 -10.43 5.67
C ARG A 459 -4.10 -11.06 4.46
N HIS A 460 -5.42 -11.15 4.53
CA HIS A 460 -6.29 -11.74 3.52
C HIS A 460 -7.19 -10.69 2.87
N ARG A 461 -7.55 -10.97 1.61
CA ARG A 461 -8.54 -10.22 0.84
C ARG A 461 -9.17 -11.15 -0.20
N HIS A 462 -10.05 -12.05 0.22
CA HIS A 462 -10.68 -13.02 -0.69
C HIS A 462 -12.04 -13.49 -0.18
N ARG A 463 -12.81 -14.10 -1.08
CA ARG A 463 -14.15 -14.68 -0.83
C ARG A 463 -14.19 -16.17 -1.13
N TYR A 464 -13.31 -16.62 -2.04
CA TYR A 464 -13.19 -18.00 -2.48
C TYR A 464 -11.87 -18.58 -2.02
N GLU A 465 -11.84 -19.88 -1.81
CA GLU A 465 -10.68 -20.57 -1.27
C GLU A 465 -10.62 -22.05 -1.68
N PHE A 466 -9.50 -22.71 -1.36
CA PHE A 466 -9.28 -24.12 -1.63
C PHE A 466 -10.38 -24.96 -0.94
N ASN A 467 -11.05 -25.84 -1.71
CA ASN A 467 -12.04 -26.76 -1.19
C ASN A 467 -11.36 -27.94 -0.48
N SER A 468 -11.50 -28.00 0.84
CA SER A 468 -10.82 -28.98 1.71
C SER A 468 -11.16 -30.44 1.39
N ASP A 469 -12.27 -30.72 0.68
CA ASP A 469 -12.64 -32.08 0.28
C ASP A 469 -11.60 -32.73 -0.63
N TYR A 470 -10.84 -31.93 -1.38
CA TYR A 470 -9.83 -32.41 -2.34
C TYR A 470 -8.42 -32.55 -1.76
N ILE A 471 -8.14 -32.16 -0.52
CA ILE A 471 -6.79 -32.14 0.08
C ILE A 471 -6.04 -33.46 -0.14
N LYS A 472 -6.67 -34.60 0.17
CA LYS A 472 -6.05 -35.93 0.10
C LYS A 472 -5.60 -36.29 -1.33
N GLU A 473 -6.37 -35.88 -2.32
CA GLU A 473 -6.10 -36.17 -3.74
C GLU A 473 -4.93 -35.34 -4.24
N PHE A 474 -4.89 -34.04 -3.87
CA PHE A 474 -3.79 -33.14 -4.20
C PHE A 474 -2.48 -33.58 -3.56
N GLU A 475 -2.49 -33.92 -2.27
CA GLU A 475 -1.29 -34.37 -1.55
C GLU A 475 -0.74 -35.68 -2.10
N LYS A 476 -1.64 -36.63 -2.45
CA LYS A 476 -1.25 -37.90 -3.07
C LYS A 476 -0.61 -37.68 -4.44
N ALA A 477 -1.05 -36.68 -5.18
CA ALA A 477 -0.54 -36.34 -6.52
C ALA A 477 0.71 -35.43 -6.47
N GLY A 478 1.10 -34.91 -5.30
CA GLY A 478 2.36 -34.18 -5.10
C GLY A 478 2.24 -32.69 -4.78
N MET A 479 1.04 -32.08 -4.81
CA MET A 479 0.84 -30.73 -4.27
C MET A 479 0.47 -30.82 -2.79
N GLN A 480 1.29 -30.23 -1.93
CA GLN A 480 1.12 -30.29 -0.48
C GLN A 480 0.39 -29.06 0.04
N CYS A 481 -0.60 -29.26 0.91
CA CYS A 481 -1.29 -28.22 1.66
C CYS A 481 -0.51 -27.97 2.95
N VAL A 482 0.34 -26.96 2.99
CA VAL A 482 1.33 -26.76 4.06
C VAL A 482 1.00 -25.60 5.00
N GLY A 483 0.05 -24.76 4.67
CA GLY A 483 -0.46 -23.71 5.54
C GLY A 483 -1.94 -23.90 5.80
N THR A 484 -2.35 -23.86 7.07
CA THR A 484 -3.75 -24.08 7.48
C THR A 484 -4.15 -23.08 8.56
N ASN A 485 -5.29 -22.45 8.43
CA ASN A 485 -5.83 -21.62 9.49
C ASN A 485 -6.26 -22.49 10.66
N PRO A 486 -5.78 -22.26 11.90
CA PRO A 486 -6.06 -23.13 13.04
C PRO A 486 -7.52 -23.12 13.50
N GLU A 487 -8.27 -22.04 13.23
CA GLU A 487 -9.65 -21.91 13.67
C GLU A 487 -10.64 -22.53 12.68
N SER A 488 -10.44 -22.27 11.37
CA SER A 488 -11.38 -22.67 10.32
C SER A 488 -10.97 -23.94 9.56
N GLY A 489 -9.71 -24.35 9.66
CA GLY A 489 -9.14 -25.45 8.88
C GLY A 489 -8.91 -25.13 7.39
N LEU A 490 -9.06 -23.87 6.99
CA LEU A 490 -8.90 -23.42 5.60
C LEU A 490 -7.45 -23.52 5.15
N ILE A 491 -7.24 -23.98 3.92
CA ILE A 491 -5.90 -24.07 3.33
C ILE A 491 -5.45 -22.70 2.84
N GLU A 492 -4.34 -22.23 3.37
CA GLU A 492 -3.78 -20.90 3.09
C GLU A 492 -2.47 -20.94 2.29
N ILE A 493 -1.77 -22.09 2.27
CA ILE A 493 -0.54 -22.25 1.52
C ILE A 493 -0.51 -23.61 0.85
N VAL A 494 -0.18 -23.64 -0.45
CA VAL A 494 0.15 -24.85 -1.20
C VAL A 494 1.58 -24.77 -1.71
N GLU A 495 2.27 -25.92 -1.78
CA GLU A 495 3.59 -26.03 -2.40
C GLU A 495 3.75 -27.36 -3.14
N ILE A 496 4.64 -27.41 -4.14
CA ILE A 496 5.05 -28.65 -4.78
C ILE A 496 6.50 -28.94 -4.38
N PRO A 497 6.74 -29.89 -3.45
CA PRO A 497 8.08 -30.29 -3.07
C PRO A 497 8.90 -30.81 -4.26
N GLY A 498 10.19 -30.49 -4.29
CA GLY A 498 11.09 -30.91 -5.36
C GLY A 498 11.10 -30.00 -6.59
N LYS A 499 10.19 -29.02 -6.67
CA LYS A 499 10.31 -27.90 -7.60
C LYS A 499 11.29 -26.86 -7.06
N LYS A 500 11.99 -26.15 -7.95
CA LYS A 500 12.93 -25.09 -7.56
C LYS A 500 12.27 -24.09 -6.60
N TRP A 501 11.09 -23.60 -6.98
CA TRP A 501 10.24 -22.78 -6.12
C TRP A 501 8.82 -22.73 -6.69
N PHE A 502 7.86 -23.38 -6.04
CA PHE A 502 6.46 -23.39 -6.50
C PHE A 502 5.54 -23.32 -5.28
N ILE A 503 5.23 -22.09 -4.85
CA ILE A 503 4.44 -21.81 -3.65
C ILE A 503 3.29 -20.89 -4.01
N GLY A 504 2.10 -21.23 -3.53
CA GLY A 504 0.89 -20.40 -3.60
C GLY A 504 0.41 -20.02 -2.22
N THR A 505 0.07 -18.75 -2.01
CA THR A 505 -0.53 -18.23 -0.77
C THR A 505 -1.91 -17.64 -1.03
N GLN A 506 -2.89 -17.96 -0.18
CA GLN A 506 -4.23 -17.36 -0.26
C GLN A 506 -4.23 -15.94 0.30
N PHE A 507 -3.35 -15.66 1.23
CA PHE A 507 -3.09 -14.32 1.78
C PHE A 507 -2.15 -13.49 0.89
N HIS A 508 -1.98 -12.23 1.27
CA HIS A 508 -1.18 -11.23 0.58
C HIS A 508 0.09 -10.90 1.37
N PRO A 509 1.19 -11.66 1.19
CA PRO A 509 2.43 -11.44 1.95
C PRO A 509 3.11 -10.10 1.61
N GLU A 510 2.80 -9.52 0.45
CA GLU A 510 3.31 -8.22 0.02
C GLU A 510 2.93 -7.07 0.97
N TYR A 511 1.81 -7.19 1.70
CA TYR A 511 1.39 -6.17 2.67
C TYR A 511 2.26 -6.14 3.93
N SER A 512 2.95 -7.23 4.23
CA SER A 512 3.83 -7.34 5.41
C SER A 512 5.30 -6.99 5.09
N SER A 513 5.65 -6.72 3.82
CA SER A 513 7.01 -6.35 3.43
C SER A 513 7.30 -4.87 3.71
N THR A 514 8.42 -4.59 4.36
CA THR A 514 8.88 -3.21 4.63
C THR A 514 10.32 -3.00 4.17
N VAL A 515 10.76 -1.74 4.10
CA VAL A 515 12.12 -1.38 3.66
C VAL A 515 13.20 -2.06 4.51
N LEU A 516 13.01 -2.09 5.83
CA LEU A 516 13.99 -2.66 6.76
C LEU A 516 13.75 -4.14 7.09
N HIS A 517 12.58 -4.65 6.78
CA HIS A 517 12.17 -6.04 7.03
C HIS A 517 11.39 -6.57 5.83
N PRO A 518 12.08 -6.90 4.71
CA PRO A 518 11.43 -7.53 3.58
C PRO A 518 10.82 -8.87 3.96
N HIS A 519 9.69 -9.19 3.36
CA HIS A 519 8.98 -10.42 3.67
C HIS A 519 9.77 -11.67 3.25
N PRO A 520 9.86 -12.73 4.10
CA PRO A 520 10.72 -13.87 3.88
C PRO A 520 10.40 -14.66 2.59
N LEU A 521 9.13 -14.80 2.20
CA LEU A 521 8.77 -15.46 0.94
C LEU A 521 9.33 -14.73 -0.28
N PHE A 522 9.31 -13.40 -0.30
CA PHE A 522 9.89 -12.62 -1.40
C PHE A 522 11.41 -12.68 -1.40
N LEU A 523 12.05 -12.69 -0.22
CA LEU A 523 13.50 -12.85 -0.11
C LEU A 523 13.96 -14.18 -0.70
N ASP A 524 13.32 -15.28 -0.33
CA ASP A 524 13.69 -16.62 -0.78
C ASP A 524 13.32 -16.84 -2.25
N PHE A 525 12.16 -16.34 -2.70
CA PHE A 525 11.78 -16.37 -4.11
C PHE A 525 12.81 -15.67 -5.01
N VAL A 526 13.22 -14.46 -4.65
CA VAL A 526 14.24 -13.70 -5.40
C VAL A 526 15.59 -14.42 -5.36
N LYS A 527 15.99 -14.96 -4.23
CA LYS A 527 17.22 -15.76 -4.07
C LYS A 527 17.22 -16.96 -5.01
N THR A 528 16.10 -17.69 -5.08
CA THR A 528 15.97 -18.85 -5.98
C THR A 528 15.96 -18.42 -7.45
N ALA A 529 15.28 -17.33 -7.80
CA ALA A 529 15.26 -16.81 -9.16
C ALA A 529 16.68 -16.40 -9.64
N ILE A 530 17.54 -15.88 -8.76
CA ILE A 530 18.95 -15.59 -9.08
C ILE A 530 19.70 -16.88 -9.46
N SER A 531 19.51 -17.96 -8.72
CA SER A 531 20.20 -19.23 -9.00
C SER A 531 19.79 -19.86 -10.33
N THR A 532 18.56 -19.59 -10.80
CA THR A 532 18.04 -20.09 -12.08
C THR A 532 18.47 -19.25 -13.29
N GLN A 533 18.84 -18.00 -13.10
CA GLN A 533 19.29 -17.12 -14.19
C GLN A 533 20.66 -17.54 -14.77
N GLY A 534 21.43 -18.32 -14.03
CA GLY A 534 22.77 -18.79 -14.45
C GLY A 534 22.79 -20.17 -15.12
N GLU A 535 21.65 -20.86 -15.17
CA GLU A 535 21.45 -22.15 -15.86
C GLU A 535 20.84 -21.93 -17.26
#